data_0e6616d8d8aa936c76a2938830d9df16
#
_entry.id   0e6616d8d8aa936c76a2938830d9df16
#
_cell.length_a   1.000
_cell.length_b   1.000
_cell.length_c   1.000
_cell.angle_alpha   90.00
_cell.angle_beta   90.00
_cell.angle_gamma   90.00
#
_symmetry.space_group_name_H-M   'P 1'
#
loop_
_entity.id
_entity.type
_entity.pdbx_description
1 polymer ?
#
loop_
_entity_poly.entity_id
_entity_poly.type
_entity_poly.pdbx_seq_one_letter_code
_entity_poly.pdbx_strand_id
1 'polypeptide(L)'
;MSATPPAAEPAIDVMLLLEGTYPYVSGGVSSWVHQIINGFPELRFHLCFLGSRRDDYGEARYKLPPNVAGLTEHYLFSEEVLPRPQGRAGDAATAELVRKLHEQLREGDSREARAKVLEQSLQAMQGKLDLQYFLHSKRAWSYLTEQYLQRCTDPSFVDYFWTVRTMHTPIWTLAALARSLPPARVYHTISTGYAGYLGAVLARITGRPLILSEHGIYTKERRIDLFSAQWISDNMPVLERNAGEAGYFRQLWIRLFESLGRMCYDAADPVIALYEANRLRELADGAEPATTCLIANGINVPPFAATRALRPSQPPAVMCLIGRVVPIKDVKTFIRAVRVATNRMPGLEGWIAGPEDEHPDYARECRELAESLELGDRLKFLGFQKLVELLPKVGLVVLSSISEALPLVLLEGYAAGVPAVTTDVGSCRQLIDGLGPEDEALGSAGAVVGIADAQALGEACTALLGDPEAYARAQAAGIARVERYYTQPIMFAKYRAVYEDALARSRLAEPPPRGALATALREGRIPRPQETG
;
A
#
# COMPACT_ATOMS: atom_id res chain seq x y z
N MET A 1 -15.10 -48.91 -0.72
CA MET A 1 -14.31 -47.68 -0.79
C MET A 1 -14.76 -46.81 0.35
N SER A 2 -13.98 -46.73 1.42
CA SER A 2 -14.31 -45.90 2.60
C SER A 2 -14.00 -44.45 2.23
N ALA A 3 -15.04 -43.60 2.20
CA ALA A 3 -14.87 -42.17 2.02
C ALA A 3 -14.11 -41.62 3.23
N THR A 4 -12.95 -41.03 2.99
CA THR A 4 -12.21 -40.29 4.00
C THR A 4 -13.13 -39.17 4.51
N PRO A 5 -13.34 -39.01 5.82
CA PRO A 5 -14.17 -37.93 6.34
C PRO A 5 -13.59 -36.59 5.87
N PRO A 6 -14.46 -35.59 5.53
CA PRO A 6 -13.98 -34.29 5.13
C PRO A 6 -13.10 -33.72 6.25
N ALA A 7 -11.92 -33.19 5.86
CA ALA A 7 -11.02 -32.56 6.81
C ALA A 7 -11.78 -31.45 7.56
N ALA A 8 -11.65 -31.39 8.89
CA ALA A 8 -12.29 -30.35 9.70
C ALA A 8 -11.96 -28.96 9.15
N GLU A 9 -12.97 -28.09 9.06
CA GLU A 9 -12.75 -26.70 8.59
C GLU A 9 -11.69 -26.02 9.47
N PRO A 10 -10.76 -25.22 8.85
CA PRO A 10 -9.76 -24.47 9.61
C PRO A 10 -10.43 -23.55 10.65
N ALA A 11 -9.86 -23.50 11.85
CA ALA A 11 -10.34 -22.64 12.94
C ALA A 11 -10.13 -21.14 12.67
N ILE A 12 -9.38 -20.77 11.61
CA ILE A 12 -9.06 -19.41 11.18
C ILE A 12 -9.88 -19.12 9.92
N ASP A 13 -10.70 -18.07 9.96
CA ASP A 13 -11.46 -17.64 8.79
C ASP A 13 -10.56 -16.89 7.81
N VAL A 14 -9.83 -15.89 8.30
CA VAL A 14 -8.98 -15.02 7.46
C VAL A 14 -7.59 -14.92 8.04
N MET A 15 -6.57 -15.23 7.24
CA MET A 15 -5.18 -14.92 7.55
C MET A 15 -4.77 -13.63 6.85
N LEU A 16 -4.43 -12.60 7.63
CA LEU A 16 -3.88 -11.34 7.13
C LEU A 16 -2.37 -11.47 6.96
N LEU A 17 -1.87 -11.22 5.75
CA LEU A 17 -0.46 -11.24 5.40
C LEU A 17 0.06 -9.79 5.38
N LEU A 18 0.91 -9.45 6.34
CA LEU A 18 1.27 -8.09 6.70
C LEU A 18 2.78 -7.89 6.58
N GLU A 19 3.22 -7.03 5.67
CA GLU A 19 4.64 -6.73 5.45
C GLU A 19 5.01 -5.38 6.09
N GLY A 20 5.85 -5.41 7.13
CA GLY A 20 6.42 -4.22 7.77
C GLY A 20 5.39 -3.23 8.36
N THR A 21 4.19 -3.68 8.72
CA THR A 21 3.09 -2.80 9.12
C THR A 21 2.50 -3.17 10.48
N TYR A 22 1.22 -3.49 10.54
CA TYR A 22 0.50 -3.85 11.76
C TYR A 22 1.01 -5.17 12.37
N PRO A 23 1.19 -5.30 13.69
CA PRO A 23 0.83 -4.31 14.72
C PRO A 23 1.98 -3.38 15.17
N TYR A 24 3.15 -3.40 14.53
CA TYR A 24 4.38 -2.76 15.00
C TYR A 24 4.55 -1.32 14.52
N VAL A 25 4.07 -1.00 13.32
CA VAL A 25 4.26 0.32 12.69
C VAL A 25 2.95 1.08 12.69
N SER A 26 2.94 2.32 13.18
CA SER A 26 1.79 3.23 13.10
C SER A 26 1.69 3.84 11.71
N GLY A 27 0.47 3.95 11.17
CA GLY A 27 0.23 4.56 9.86
C GLY A 27 -1.15 4.26 9.31
N GLY A 28 -1.47 4.80 8.14
CA GLY A 28 -2.78 4.64 7.50
C GLY A 28 -3.16 3.18 7.26
N VAL A 29 -2.23 2.38 6.74
CA VAL A 29 -2.43 0.95 6.47
C VAL A 29 -2.67 0.18 7.77
N SER A 30 -1.85 0.41 8.80
CA SER A 30 -2.02 -0.26 10.10
C SER A 30 -3.34 0.12 10.79
N SER A 31 -3.74 1.39 10.69
CA SER A 31 -5.04 1.86 11.19
C SER A 31 -6.20 1.19 10.46
N TRP A 32 -6.07 1.04 9.14
CA TRP A 32 -7.06 0.34 8.34
C TRP A 32 -7.15 -1.15 8.71
N VAL A 33 -6.02 -1.85 8.87
CA VAL A 33 -5.99 -3.25 9.33
C VAL A 33 -6.70 -3.38 10.68
N HIS A 34 -6.40 -2.48 11.61
CA HIS A 34 -7.05 -2.47 12.92
C HIS A 34 -8.56 -2.23 12.82
N GLN A 35 -9.01 -1.34 11.94
CA GLN A 35 -10.43 -1.10 11.67
C GLN A 35 -11.11 -2.31 11.05
N ILE A 36 -10.49 -2.98 10.07
CA ILE A 36 -11.05 -4.20 9.45
C ILE A 36 -11.24 -5.30 10.50
N ILE A 37 -10.25 -5.59 11.33
CA ILE A 37 -10.36 -6.62 12.36
C ILE A 37 -11.51 -6.31 13.34
N ASN A 38 -11.60 -5.05 13.80
CA ASN A 38 -12.68 -4.63 14.70
C ASN A 38 -14.05 -4.56 14.02
N GLY A 39 -14.10 -4.28 12.72
CA GLY A 39 -15.32 -4.19 11.92
C GLY A 39 -15.99 -5.53 11.64
N PHE A 40 -15.27 -6.64 11.84
CA PHE A 40 -15.74 -8.01 11.62
C PHE A 40 -15.50 -8.89 12.86
N PRO A 41 -16.13 -8.58 13.99
CA PRO A 41 -15.91 -9.31 15.25
C PRO A 41 -16.33 -10.79 15.18
N GLU A 42 -17.18 -11.16 14.23
CA GLU A 42 -17.63 -12.52 13.95
C GLU A 42 -16.58 -13.39 13.25
N LEU A 43 -15.58 -12.77 12.57
CA LEU A 43 -14.51 -13.49 11.87
C LEU A 43 -13.31 -13.71 12.80
N ARG A 44 -12.72 -14.89 12.72
CA ARG A 44 -11.46 -15.23 13.40
C ARG A 44 -10.27 -14.94 12.50
N PHE A 45 -9.52 -13.93 12.88
CA PHE A 45 -8.32 -13.51 12.16
C PHE A 45 -7.05 -14.18 12.72
N HIS A 46 -6.11 -14.48 11.84
CA HIS A 46 -4.73 -14.77 12.20
C HIS A 46 -3.81 -13.78 11.49
N LEU A 47 -2.81 -13.26 12.19
CA LEU A 47 -1.86 -12.30 11.62
C LEU A 47 -0.57 -13.02 11.30
N CYS A 48 -0.10 -12.91 10.05
CA CYS A 48 1.23 -13.33 9.63
C CYS A 48 2.03 -12.07 9.33
N PHE A 49 2.89 -11.68 10.26
CA PHE A 49 3.76 -10.52 10.12
C PHE A 49 5.08 -10.91 9.46
N LEU A 50 5.45 -10.20 8.41
CA LEU A 50 6.72 -10.31 7.71
C LEU A 50 7.53 -9.04 7.95
N GLY A 51 8.60 -9.14 8.72
CA GLY A 51 9.55 -8.06 9.00
C GLY A 51 10.87 -8.22 8.25
N SER A 52 11.67 -7.14 8.23
CA SER A 52 13.06 -7.18 7.76
C SER A 52 13.95 -7.91 8.74
N ARG A 53 14.26 -7.30 9.87
CA ARG A 53 15.01 -7.85 11.00
C ARG A 53 14.24 -7.57 12.29
N ARG A 54 14.42 -8.40 13.32
CA ARG A 54 13.71 -8.21 14.59
C ARG A 54 14.01 -6.85 15.23
N ASP A 55 15.26 -6.40 15.14
CA ASP A 55 15.73 -5.16 15.76
C ASP A 55 15.18 -3.88 15.06
N ASP A 56 14.62 -4.02 13.86
CA ASP A 56 13.98 -2.91 13.14
C ASP A 56 12.61 -2.56 13.73
N TYR A 57 12.05 -3.40 14.60
CA TYR A 57 10.70 -3.26 15.17
C TYR A 57 10.77 -3.27 16.70
N GLY A 58 10.09 -2.31 17.31
CA GLY A 58 9.92 -2.23 18.77
C GLY A 58 8.74 -3.06 19.26
N GLU A 59 8.15 -2.61 20.37
CA GLU A 59 6.92 -3.19 20.91
C GLU A 59 5.70 -2.92 19.99
N ALA A 60 4.70 -3.81 20.06
CA ALA A 60 3.46 -3.63 19.31
C ALA A 60 2.74 -2.33 19.70
N ARG A 61 2.43 -1.51 18.72
CA ARG A 61 1.76 -0.20 18.89
C ARG A 61 0.24 -0.31 18.97
N TYR A 62 -0.31 -1.46 18.61
CA TYR A 62 -1.74 -1.74 18.64
C TYR A 62 -2.01 -2.93 19.56
N LYS A 63 -3.02 -2.76 20.45
CA LYS A 63 -3.57 -3.89 21.19
C LYS A 63 -4.38 -4.76 20.23
N LEU A 64 -4.09 -6.04 20.19
CA LEU A 64 -4.81 -6.96 19.31
C LEU A 64 -6.25 -7.12 19.75
N PRO A 65 -7.23 -7.01 18.82
CA PRO A 65 -8.64 -7.27 19.11
C PRO A 65 -8.89 -8.74 19.51
N PRO A 66 -9.97 -9.04 20.26
CA PRO A 66 -10.23 -10.36 20.82
C PRO A 66 -10.52 -11.45 19.77
N ASN A 67 -10.89 -11.06 18.55
CA ASN A 67 -11.13 -11.97 17.42
C ASN A 67 -9.84 -12.29 16.63
N VAL A 68 -8.68 -11.82 17.08
CA VAL A 68 -7.37 -12.29 16.59
C VAL A 68 -7.00 -13.58 17.29
N ALA A 69 -7.04 -14.69 16.55
CA ALA A 69 -6.74 -16.03 17.05
C ALA A 69 -5.23 -16.27 17.31
N GLY A 70 -4.37 -15.51 16.66
CA GLY A 70 -2.92 -15.60 16.83
C GLY A 70 -2.13 -14.65 15.93
N LEU A 71 -0.86 -14.50 16.27
CA LEU A 71 0.13 -13.73 15.52
C LEU A 71 1.35 -14.63 15.31
N THR A 72 1.80 -14.75 14.06
CA THR A 72 3.09 -15.35 13.71
C THR A 72 4.00 -14.28 13.13
N GLU A 73 5.25 -14.27 13.56
CA GLU A 73 6.25 -13.26 13.18
C GLU A 73 7.40 -13.94 12.46
N HIS A 74 7.77 -13.38 11.32
CA HIS A 74 8.87 -13.89 10.51
C HIS A 74 9.72 -12.73 10.00
N TYR A 75 11.03 -12.86 10.16
CA TYR A 75 12.01 -11.84 9.80
C TYR A 75 12.88 -12.36 8.66
N LEU A 76 12.71 -11.77 7.47
CA LEU A 76 13.23 -12.32 6.20
C LEU A 76 14.75 -12.19 6.03
N PHE A 77 15.37 -11.25 6.75
CA PHE A 77 16.81 -10.94 6.66
C PHE A 77 17.54 -11.18 7.99
N SER A 78 16.97 -12.01 8.86
CA SER A 78 17.63 -12.48 10.08
C SER A 78 18.69 -13.56 9.76
N GLU A 79 19.82 -13.53 10.45
CA GLU A 79 20.85 -14.56 10.31
C GLU A 79 20.36 -15.94 10.73
N GLU A 80 19.39 -16.02 11.62
CA GLU A 80 18.77 -17.28 12.10
C GLU A 80 18.02 -18.02 10.97
N VAL A 81 17.63 -17.32 9.90
CA VAL A 81 16.96 -17.90 8.73
C VAL A 81 17.93 -18.68 7.84
N LEU A 82 19.23 -18.38 7.93
CA LEU A 82 20.23 -19.01 7.07
C LEU A 82 20.62 -20.40 7.61
N PRO A 83 20.48 -21.45 6.79
CA PRO A 83 20.90 -22.78 7.20
C PRO A 83 22.43 -22.88 7.32
N ARG A 84 22.90 -23.74 8.20
CA ARG A 84 24.35 -24.02 8.30
C ARG A 84 24.88 -24.55 6.95
N PRO A 85 26.04 -24.05 6.47
CA PRO A 85 26.60 -24.47 5.20
C PRO A 85 26.84 -25.98 5.15
N GLN A 86 26.20 -26.65 4.19
CA GLN A 86 26.43 -28.07 3.88
C GLN A 86 26.48 -28.21 2.36
N GLY A 87 27.66 -28.62 1.85
CA GLY A 87 27.82 -28.77 0.41
C GLY A 87 26.92 -29.89 -0.14
N ARG A 88 26.22 -29.59 -1.23
CA ARG A 88 25.39 -30.54 -1.98
C ARG A 88 25.80 -30.56 -3.44
N ALA A 89 25.71 -31.69 -4.11
CA ALA A 89 25.95 -31.77 -5.56
C ALA A 89 24.78 -31.15 -6.34
N GLY A 90 23.55 -31.52 -5.99
CA GLY A 90 22.34 -31.22 -6.74
C GLY A 90 22.15 -32.12 -7.96
N ASP A 91 20.92 -32.34 -8.38
CA ASP A 91 20.57 -33.04 -9.61
C ASP A 91 20.20 -32.07 -10.75
N ALA A 92 20.24 -32.53 -12.00
CA ALA A 92 20.02 -31.70 -13.18
C ALA A 92 18.56 -31.26 -13.34
N ALA A 93 17.58 -32.09 -12.99
CA ALA A 93 16.17 -31.76 -13.13
C ALA A 93 15.76 -30.67 -12.15
N THR A 94 16.20 -30.77 -10.90
CA THR A 94 16.01 -29.75 -9.86
C THR A 94 16.69 -28.43 -10.25
N ALA A 95 17.92 -28.47 -10.78
CA ALA A 95 18.63 -27.28 -11.26
C ALA A 95 17.87 -26.56 -12.39
N GLU A 96 17.24 -27.30 -13.30
CA GLU A 96 16.44 -26.76 -14.39
C GLU A 96 15.16 -26.06 -13.89
N LEU A 97 14.49 -26.59 -12.86
CA LEU A 97 13.34 -25.93 -12.23
C LEU A 97 13.74 -24.63 -11.56
N VAL A 98 14.87 -24.62 -10.84
CA VAL A 98 15.41 -23.39 -10.22
C VAL A 98 15.73 -22.35 -11.30
N ARG A 99 16.38 -22.76 -12.39
CA ARG A 99 16.69 -21.88 -13.52
C ARG A 99 15.44 -21.24 -14.08
N LYS A 100 14.39 -22.03 -14.36
CA LYS A 100 13.10 -21.54 -14.86
C LYS A 100 12.42 -20.57 -13.89
N LEU A 101 12.43 -20.86 -12.59
CA LEU A 101 11.89 -19.95 -11.58
C LEU A 101 12.62 -18.60 -11.58
N HIS A 102 13.95 -18.62 -11.62
CA HIS A 102 14.73 -17.38 -11.63
C HIS A 102 14.59 -16.60 -12.96
N GLU A 103 14.49 -17.28 -14.09
CA GLU A 103 14.20 -16.64 -15.38
C GLU A 103 12.82 -15.99 -15.36
N GLN A 104 11.83 -16.66 -14.78
CA GLN A 104 10.48 -16.15 -14.64
C GLN A 104 10.42 -14.90 -13.74
N LEU A 105 11.17 -14.91 -12.63
CA LEU A 105 11.29 -13.75 -11.74
C LEU A 105 11.98 -12.54 -12.40
N ARG A 106 12.76 -12.79 -13.47
CA ARG A 106 13.51 -11.75 -14.18
C ARG A 106 12.80 -11.23 -15.43
N GLU A 107 12.20 -12.09 -16.25
CA GLU A 107 11.78 -11.77 -17.61
C GLU A 107 10.25 -11.69 -17.82
N GLY A 108 9.48 -12.35 -16.96
CA GLY A 108 8.02 -12.25 -16.94
C GLY A 108 7.30 -12.73 -18.20
N ASP A 109 7.10 -14.06 -18.33
CA ASP A 109 6.28 -14.67 -19.39
C ASP A 109 4.77 -14.55 -19.13
N SER A 110 3.96 -15.28 -19.93
CA SER A 110 2.52 -15.34 -19.75
C SER A 110 2.11 -15.84 -18.35
N ARG A 111 0.88 -15.54 -17.97
CA ARG A 111 0.27 -15.96 -16.70
C ARG A 111 0.33 -17.49 -16.52
N GLU A 112 0.00 -18.23 -17.58
CA GLU A 112 0.01 -19.69 -17.56
C GLU A 112 1.42 -20.24 -17.32
N ALA A 113 2.42 -19.64 -17.95
CA ALA A 113 3.83 -20.02 -17.76
C ALA A 113 4.27 -19.76 -16.31
N ARG A 114 3.95 -18.58 -15.74
CA ARG A 114 4.25 -18.26 -14.33
C ARG A 114 3.59 -19.25 -13.37
N ALA A 115 2.29 -19.52 -13.55
CA ALA A 115 1.54 -20.46 -12.72
C ALA A 115 2.14 -21.86 -12.77
N LYS A 116 2.51 -22.35 -13.96
CA LYS A 116 3.10 -23.68 -14.15
C LYS A 116 4.49 -23.79 -13.52
N VAL A 117 5.34 -22.79 -13.71
CA VAL A 117 6.70 -22.79 -13.12
C VAL A 117 6.62 -22.71 -11.60
N LEU A 118 5.75 -21.86 -11.05
CA LEU A 118 5.52 -21.77 -9.61
C LEU A 118 5.06 -23.11 -9.03
N GLU A 119 4.07 -23.76 -9.66
CA GLU A 119 3.57 -25.07 -9.23
C GLU A 119 4.65 -26.13 -9.24
N GLN A 120 5.40 -26.27 -10.33
CA GLN A 120 6.50 -27.23 -10.44
C GLN A 120 7.59 -26.97 -9.40
N SER A 121 7.93 -25.70 -9.16
CA SER A 121 8.92 -25.32 -8.15
C SER A 121 8.44 -25.67 -6.74
N LEU A 122 7.18 -25.40 -6.41
CA LEU A 122 6.60 -25.75 -5.12
C LEU A 122 6.52 -27.26 -4.89
N GLN A 123 6.22 -28.05 -5.94
CA GLN A 123 6.27 -29.51 -5.87
C GLN A 123 7.72 -30.00 -5.64
N ALA A 124 8.70 -29.44 -6.34
CA ALA A 124 10.10 -29.80 -6.14
C ALA A 124 10.61 -29.42 -4.74
N MET A 125 10.18 -28.29 -4.18
CA MET A 125 10.50 -27.87 -2.82
C MET A 125 9.96 -28.81 -1.73
N GLN A 126 9.00 -29.67 -2.04
CA GLN A 126 8.55 -30.73 -1.10
C GLN A 126 9.59 -31.86 -0.92
N GLY A 127 10.57 -31.93 -1.79
CA GLY A 127 11.62 -32.96 -1.77
C GLY A 127 12.99 -32.41 -1.38
N LYS A 128 13.88 -32.35 -2.38
CA LYS A 128 15.31 -32.04 -2.20
C LYS A 128 15.64 -30.55 -2.38
N LEU A 129 14.68 -29.75 -2.83
CA LEU A 129 14.87 -28.36 -3.16
C LEU A 129 14.46 -27.49 -1.96
N ASP A 130 15.44 -26.87 -1.33
CA ASP A 130 15.27 -25.98 -0.18
C ASP A 130 16.25 -24.80 -0.25
N LEU A 131 16.19 -23.90 0.73
CA LEU A 131 17.12 -22.78 0.84
C LEU A 131 18.58 -23.25 0.91
N GLN A 132 18.85 -24.40 1.58
CA GLN A 132 20.18 -25.03 1.65
C GLN A 132 20.70 -25.40 0.25
N TYR A 133 19.83 -25.95 -0.62
CA TYR A 133 20.19 -26.27 -1.99
C TYR A 133 20.58 -25.00 -2.77
N PHE A 134 19.74 -23.96 -2.69
CA PHE A 134 19.98 -22.70 -3.36
C PHE A 134 21.30 -22.04 -2.91
N LEU A 135 21.55 -22.01 -1.60
CA LEU A 135 22.72 -21.32 -1.05
C LEU A 135 24.03 -22.11 -1.21
N HIS A 136 24.00 -23.45 -1.20
CA HIS A 136 25.21 -24.27 -1.00
C HIS A 136 25.38 -25.43 -1.98
N SER A 137 24.54 -25.57 -3.03
CA SER A 137 24.74 -26.60 -4.03
C SER A 137 25.74 -26.17 -5.11
N LYS A 138 26.52 -27.13 -5.64
CA LYS A 138 27.42 -26.89 -6.77
C LYS A 138 26.65 -26.43 -8.02
N ARG A 139 25.41 -26.90 -8.22
CA ARG A 139 24.56 -26.52 -9.35
C ARG A 139 24.10 -25.08 -9.24
N ALA A 140 23.70 -24.62 -8.05
CA ALA A 140 23.34 -23.22 -7.82
C ALA A 140 24.54 -22.28 -8.05
N TRP A 141 25.73 -22.68 -7.59
CA TRP A 141 26.96 -21.93 -7.87
C TRP A 141 27.26 -21.83 -9.37
N SER A 142 27.20 -22.99 -10.11
CA SER A 142 27.43 -22.99 -11.56
C SER A 142 26.43 -22.10 -12.29
N TYR A 143 25.15 -22.16 -11.92
CA TYR A 143 24.12 -21.31 -12.50
C TYR A 143 24.39 -19.80 -12.23
N LEU A 144 24.75 -19.45 -11.01
CA LEU A 144 25.03 -18.08 -10.61
C LEU A 144 26.24 -17.51 -11.37
N THR A 145 27.33 -18.27 -11.48
CA THR A 145 28.53 -17.86 -12.22
C THR A 145 28.28 -17.75 -13.72
N GLU A 146 27.50 -18.67 -14.30
CA GLU A 146 27.07 -18.61 -15.70
C GLU A 146 26.25 -17.35 -15.99
N GLN A 147 25.27 -17.03 -15.16
CA GLN A 147 24.44 -15.84 -15.32
C GLN A 147 25.24 -14.54 -15.17
N TYR A 148 26.24 -14.49 -14.29
CA TYR A 148 27.16 -13.37 -14.20
C TYR A 148 27.91 -13.15 -15.51
N LEU A 149 28.55 -14.21 -16.02
CA LEU A 149 29.37 -14.13 -17.24
C LEU A 149 28.56 -13.80 -18.50
N GLN A 150 27.30 -14.26 -18.57
CA GLN A 150 26.48 -14.09 -19.76
C GLN A 150 25.70 -12.77 -19.77
N ARG A 151 25.33 -12.23 -18.60
CA ARG A 151 24.28 -11.21 -18.51
C ARG A 151 24.62 -10.01 -17.61
N CYS A 152 25.58 -10.15 -16.69
CA CYS A 152 25.90 -9.06 -15.79
C CYS A 152 26.73 -8.00 -16.49
N THR A 153 26.24 -6.75 -16.47
CA THR A 153 26.97 -5.62 -17.02
C THR A 153 27.81 -4.90 -15.96
N ASP A 154 27.57 -5.17 -14.67
CA ASP A 154 28.39 -4.64 -13.58
C ASP A 154 29.66 -5.50 -13.40
N PRO A 155 30.86 -4.90 -13.28
CA PRO A 155 32.12 -5.64 -13.21
C PRO A 155 32.36 -6.38 -11.88
N SER A 156 31.57 -6.10 -10.82
CA SER A 156 31.77 -6.69 -9.50
C SER A 156 31.04 -8.03 -9.36
N PHE A 157 31.75 -9.14 -9.45
CA PHE A 157 31.18 -10.45 -9.15
C PHE A 157 30.75 -10.59 -7.68
N VAL A 158 31.45 -9.95 -6.76
CA VAL A 158 31.13 -10.01 -5.32
C VAL A 158 29.78 -9.35 -5.04
N ASP A 159 29.54 -8.16 -5.59
CA ASP A 159 28.28 -7.46 -5.42
C ASP A 159 27.13 -8.19 -6.14
N TYR A 160 27.40 -8.76 -7.34
CA TYR A 160 26.45 -9.61 -8.02
C TYR A 160 26.05 -10.82 -7.17
N PHE A 161 27.04 -11.55 -6.62
CA PHE A 161 26.81 -12.72 -5.79
C PHE A 161 25.92 -12.39 -4.59
N TRP A 162 26.25 -11.34 -3.84
CA TRP A 162 25.49 -10.95 -2.67
C TRP A 162 24.10 -10.40 -3.04
N THR A 163 24.00 -9.65 -4.13
CA THR A 163 22.70 -9.14 -4.61
C THR A 163 21.76 -10.31 -4.94
N VAL A 164 22.17 -11.25 -5.78
CA VAL A 164 21.33 -12.40 -6.16
C VAL A 164 20.97 -13.24 -4.94
N ARG A 165 21.93 -13.50 -4.05
CA ARG A 165 21.69 -14.26 -2.81
C ARG A 165 20.66 -13.57 -1.92
N THR A 166 20.81 -12.27 -1.68
CA THR A 166 19.91 -11.48 -0.83
C THR A 166 18.51 -11.39 -1.43
N MET A 167 18.40 -11.17 -2.73
CA MET A 167 17.12 -11.09 -3.44
C MET A 167 16.30 -12.39 -3.37
N HIS A 168 16.95 -13.53 -3.53
CA HIS A 168 16.26 -14.81 -3.68
C HIS A 168 16.07 -15.57 -2.36
N THR A 169 16.86 -15.29 -1.32
CA THR A 169 16.70 -15.93 -0.01
C THR A 169 15.28 -15.82 0.53
N PRO A 170 14.61 -14.66 0.52
CA PRO A 170 13.22 -14.55 0.97
C PRO A 170 12.24 -15.41 0.18
N ILE A 171 12.46 -15.63 -1.11
CA ILE A 171 11.59 -16.46 -1.96
C ILE A 171 11.54 -17.90 -1.43
N TRP A 172 12.72 -18.48 -1.13
CA TRP A 172 12.85 -19.83 -0.58
C TRP A 172 12.32 -19.93 0.85
N THR A 173 12.61 -18.92 1.66
CA THR A 173 12.12 -18.83 3.04
C THR A 173 10.60 -18.78 3.10
N LEU A 174 9.97 -17.94 2.27
CA LEU A 174 8.51 -17.81 2.23
C LEU A 174 7.83 -19.08 1.70
N ALA A 175 8.42 -19.75 0.71
CA ALA A 175 7.91 -21.03 0.23
C ALA A 175 7.98 -22.15 1.30
N ALA A 176 9.01 -22.16 2.14
CA ALA A 176 9.09 -23.05 3.30
C ALA A 176 8.08 -22.64 4.39
N LEU A 177 7.97 -21.35 4.70
CA LEU A 177 7.04 -20.79 5.66
C LEU A 177 5.59 -21.14 5.35
N ALA A 178 5.19 -21.06 4.08
CA ALA A 178 3.83 -21.35 3.65
C ALA A 178 3.31 -22.73 4.08
N ARG A 179 4.22 -23.66 4.41
CA ARG A 179 3.87 -25.03 4.88
C ARG A 179 3.75 -25.16 6.39
N SER A 180 4.34 -24.24 7.14
CA SER A 180 4.33 -24.24 8.61
C SER A 180 3.26 -23.34 9.20
N LEU A 181 2.66 -22.45 8.40
CA LEU A 181 1.58 -21.58 8.84
C LEU A 181 0.32 -22.39 9.17
N PRO A 182 -0.45 -21.97 10.20
CA PRO A 182 -1.73 -22.58 10.49
C PRO A 182 -2.68 -22.45 9.29
N PRO A 183 -3.52 -23.44 8.99
CA PRO A 183 -4.44 -23.38 7.88
C PRO A 183 -5.52 -22.34 8.12
N ALA A 184 -5.83 -21.55 7.08
CA ALA A 184 -6.92 -20.58 7.06
C ALA A 184 -7.87 -20.84 5.89
N ARG A 185 -9.11 -20.35 5.99
CA ARG A 185 -10.10 -20.48 4.92
C ARG A 185 -9.84 -19.49 3.78
N VAL A 186 -9.37 -18.30 4.12
CA VAL A 186 -9.08 -17.20 3.18
C VAL A 186 -7.75 -16.56 3.54
N TYR A 187 -6.99 -16.17 2.55
CA TYR A 187 -5.79 -15.34 2.71
C TYR A 187 -6.08 -13.93 2.22
N HIS A 188 -5.60 -12.92 2.95
CA HIS A 188 -5.75 -11.53 2.56
C HIS A 188 -4.43 -10.79 2.73
N THR A 189 -3.86 -10.31 1.64
CA THR A 189 -2.63 -9.51 1.63
C THR A 189 -2.94 -8.03 1.37
N ILE A 190 -2.11 -7.15 1.92
CA ILE A 190 -2.23 -5.70 1.77
C ILE A 190 -1.15 -5.10 0.86
N SER A 191 -0.28 -5.94 0.31
CA SER A 191 0.79 -5.53 -0.61
C SER A 191 1.12 -6.64 -1.59
N THR A 192 1.70 -6.27 -2.72
CA THR A 192 2.16 -7.19 -3.78
C THR A 192 3.62 -7.63 -3.60
N GLY A 193 4.29 -7.24 -2.51
CA GLY A 193 5.66 -7.59 -2.20
C GLY A 193 5.84 -9.04 -1.72
N TYR A 194 6.63 -9.22 -0.68
CA TYR A 194 6.86 -10.54 -0.07
C TYR A 194 5.57 -11.13 0.53
N ALA A 195 4.70 -10.32 1.12
CA ALA A 195 3.40 -10.76 1.61
C ALA A 195 2.50 -11.22 0.46
N GLY A 196 2.49 -10.49 -0.66
CA GLY A 196 1.77 -10.89 -1.87
C GLY A 196 2.27 -12.19 -2.47
N TYR A 197 3.59 -12.38 -2.55
CA TYR A 197 4.19 -13.65 -2.98
C TYR A 197 3.80 -14.81 -2.05
N LEU A 198 3.89 -14.63 -0.74
CA LEU A 198 3.44 -15.63 0.24
C LEU A 198 1.98 -15.99 0.03
N GLY A 199 1.12 -14.99 -0.20
CA GLY A 199 -0.29 -15.18 -0.51
C GLY A 199 -0.51 -16.03 -1.77
N ALA A 200 0.22 -15.73 -2.84
CA ALA A 200 0.16 -16.51 -4.08
C ALA A 200 0.60 -17.97 -3.88
N VAL A 201 1.66 -18.19 -3.12
CA VAL A 201 2.14 -19.53 -2.73
C VAL A 201 1.08 -20.27 -1.92
N LEU A 202 0.52 -19.64 -0.88
CA LEU A 202 -0.52 -20.22 -0.02
C LEU A 202 -1.77 -20.58 -0.82
N ALA A 203 -2.26 -19.66 -1.66
CA ALA A 203 -3.40 -19.92 -2.53
C ALA A 203 -3.16 -21.13 -3.44
N ARG A 204 -1.95 -21.25 -4.00
CA ARG A 204 -1.59 -22.35 -4.88
C ARG A 204 -1.50 -23.70 -4.18
N ILE A 205 -0.88 -23.76 -2.98
CA ILE A 205 -0.72 -25.03 -2.26
C ILE A 205 -2.02 -25.50 -1.60
N THR A 206 -2.88 -24.58 -1.17
CA THR A 206 -4.08 -24.90 -0.39
C THR A 206 -5.36 -24.90 -1.23
N GLY A 207 -5.34 -24.29 -2.43
CA GLY A 207 -6.54 -24.08 -3.23
C GLY A 207 -7.52 -23.05 -2.61
N ARG A 208 -7.10 -22.28 -1.59
CA ARG A 208 -7.94 -21.31 -0.90
C ARG A 208 -7.87 -19.94 -1.55
N PRO A 209 -8.94 -19.13 -1.48
CA PRO A 209 -8.97 -17.78 -2.06
C PRO A 209 -7.90 -16.86 -1.47
N LEU A 210 -7.32 -16.02 -2.33
CA LEU A 210 -6.49 -14.89 -1.96
C LEU A 210 -7.19 -13.59 -2.32
N ILE A 211 -7.28 -12.66 -1.36
CA ILE A 211 -7.72 -11.28 -1.53
C ILE A 211 -6.48 -10.39 -1.50
N LEU A 212 -6.42 -9.39 -2.38
CA LEU A 212 -5.45 -8.31 -2.32
C LEU A 212 -6.16 -6.98 -2.12
N SER A 213 -5.77 -6.22 -1.10
CA SER A 213 -6.15 -4.80 -0.94
C SER A 213 -4.90 -3.93 -1.01
N GLU A 214 -4.62 -3.33 -2.16
CA GLU A 214 -3.41 -2.55 -2.37
C GLU A 214 -3.63 -1.08 -1.98
N HIS A 215 -3.03 -0.66 -0.86
CA HIS A 215 -3.21 0.69 -0.32
C HIS A 215 -2.38 1.76 -1.02
N GLY A 216 -1.24 1.40 -1.55
CA GLY A 216 -0.36 2.16 -2.41
C GLY A 216 0.21 1.20 -3.44
N ILE A 217 0.72 1.68 -4.56
CA ILE A 217 1.32 0.80 -5.56
C ILE A 217 2.71 0.39 -5.09
N TYR A 218 2.80 -0.81 -4.52
CA TYR A 218 4.03 -1.33 -3.92
C TYR A 218 5.23 -1.31 -4.89
N THR A 219 5.02 -1.72 -6.14
CA THR A 219 6.06 -1.70 -7.18
C THR A 219 6.59 -0.31 -7.45
N LYS A 220 5.72 0.72 -7.46
CA LYS A 220 6.10 2.13 -7.60
C LYS A 220 6.90 2.61 -6.40
N GLU A 221 6.42 2.32 -5.19
CA GLU A 221 7.08 2.73 -3.94
C GLU A 221 8.46 2.08 -3.83
N ARG A 222 8.55 0.77 -4.07
CA ARG A 222 9.84 0.06 -4.09
C ARG A 222 10.80 0.58 -5.15
N ARG A 223 10.30 0.95 -6.32
CA ARG A 223 11.15 1.56 -7.35
C ARG A 223 11.77 2.87 -6.87
N ILE A 224 11.00 3.74 -6.21
CA ILE A 224 11.50 5.00 -5.63
C ILE A 224 12.54 4.71 -4.55
N ASP A 225 12.25 3.80 -3.62
CA ASP A 225 13.17 3.40 -2.54
C ASP A 225 14.49 2.87 -3.11
N LEU A 226 14.42 1.99 -4.11
CA LEU A 226 15.60 1.40 -4.74
C LEU A 226 16.47 2.42 -5.50
N PHE A 227 15.85 3.45 -6.10
CA PHE A 227 16.61 4.55 -6.72
C PHE A 227 17.39 5.36 -5.68
N SER A 228 16.83 5.53 -4.48
CA SER A 228 17.45 6.27 -3.37
C SER A 228 18.42 5.44 -2.55
N ALA A 229 18.39 4.09 -2.69
CA ALA A 229 19.14 3.17 -1.85
C ALA A 229 20.66 3.30 -2.03
N GLN A 230 21.35 3.68 -0.95
CA GLN A 230 22.82 3.81 -0.93
C GLN A 230 23.53 2.45 -0.76
N TRP A 231 22.83 1.43 -0.26
CA TRP A 231 23.38 0.10 -0.04
C TRP A 231 23.49 -0.76 -1.31
N ILE A 232 22.88 -0.33 -2.42
CA ILE A 232 23.02 -1.00 -3.71
C ILE A 232 24.20 -0.40 -4.45
N SER A 233 25.25 -1.21 -4.62
CA SER A 233 26.47 -0.83 -5.36
C SER A 233 26.15 -0.54 -6.83
N ASP A 234 26.93 0.34 -7.42
CA ASP A 234 26.96 0.62 -8.85
C ASP A 234 28.42 0.86 -9.24
N ASN A 235 29.04 -0.17 -9.78
CA ASN A 235 30.47 -0.20 -10.04
C ASN A 235 30.82 0.23 -11.47
N MET A 236 29.83 0.65 -12.28
CA MET A 236 30.07 1.17 -13.63
C MET A 236 30.81 2.49 -13.58
N PRO A 237 31.82 2.69 -14.44
CA PRO A 237 32.50 3.97 -14.58
C PRO A 237 31.52 5.10 -14.92
N VAL A 238 31.74 6.29 -14.35
CA VAL A 238 30.82 7.45 -14.52
C VAL A 238 30.58 7.79 -15.98
N LEU A 239 31.60 7.58 -16.85
CA LEU A 239 31.51 7.84 -18.28
C LEU A 239 30.67 6.83 -19.07
N GLU A 240 30.42 5.66 -18.50
CA GLU A 240 29.60 4.59 -19.10
C GLU A 240 28.18 4.55 -18.56
N ARG A 241 27.84 5.40 -17.57
CA ARG A 241 26.51 5.51 -16.98
C ARG A 241 25.60 6.33 -17.89
N ASN A 242 24.49 5.76 -18.28
CA ASN A 242 23.42 6.52 -18.93
C ASN A 242 22.68 7.37 -17.89
N ALA A 243 22.62 8.68 -18.11
CA ALA A 243 21.88 9.58 -17.23
C ALA A 243 20.39 9.18 -17.19
N GLY A 244 19.90 8.81 -16.01
CA GLY A 244 18.50 8.43 -15.79
C GLY A 244 18.21 6.93 -15.84
N GLU A 245 19.17 6.08 -16.18
CA GLU A 245 19.01 4.62 -16.08
C GLU A 245 19.46 4.09 -14.72
N ALA A 246 18.69 3.14 -14.16
CA ALA A 246 19.09 2.44 -12.95
C ALA A 246 20.25 1.49 -13.24
N GLY A 247 21.26 1.46 -12.36
CA GLY A 247 22.35 0.48 -12.44
C GLY A 247 21.83 -0.97 -12.44
N TYR A 248 22.68 -1.88 -12.94
CA TYR A 248 22.30 -3.29 -13.17
C TYR A 248 21.63 -3.95 -11.94
N PHE A 249 22.21 -3.78 -10.75
CA PHE A 249 21.66 -4.40 -9.54
C PHE A 249 20.32 -3.79 -9.10
N ARG A 250 20.14 -2.48 -9.30
CA ARG A 250 18.83 -1.84 -9.06
C ARG A 250 17.75 -2.37 -10.00
N GLN A 251 18.11 -2.57 -11.28
CA GLN A 251 17.19 -3.16 -12.25
C GLN A 251 16.80 -4.60 -11.88
N LEU A 252 17.73 -5.42 -11.35
CA LEU A 252 17.41 -6.76 -10.87
C LEU A 252 16.37 -6.71 -9.74
N TRP A 253 16.55 -5.84 -8.75
CA TRP A 253 15.61 -5.66 -7.65
C TRP A 253 14.22 -5.20 -8.13
N ILE A 254 14.18 -4.22 -9.04
CA ILE A 254 12.93 -3.71 -9.61
C ILE A 254 12.16 -4.85 -10.30
N ARG A 255 12.83 -5.60 -11.17
CA ARG A 255 12.22 -6.72 -11.89
C ARG A 255 11.74 -7.83 -10.95
N LEU A 256 12.47 -8.11 -9.88
CA LEU A 256 12.02 -9.05 -8.86
C LEU A 256 10.68 -8.62 -8.28
N PHE A 257 10.57 -7.40 -7.76
CA PHE A 257 9.32 -6.92 -7.15
C PHE A 257 8.18 -6.81 -8.15
N GLU A 258 8.43 -6.41 -9.39
CA GLU A 258 7.43 -6.46 -10.47
C GLU A 258 6.95 -7.89 -10.74
N SER A 259 7.84 -8.87 -10.71
CA SER A 259 7.49 -10.27 -10.92
C SER A 259 6.68 -10.85 -9.74
N LEU A 260 7.08 -10.53 -8.49
CA LEU A 260 6.29 -10.89 -7.30
C LEU A 260 4.89 -10.27 -7.34
N GLY A 261 4.80 -9.00 -7.76
CA GLY A 261 3.53 -8.31 -7.95
C GLY A 261 2.62 -9.03 -8.95
N ARG A 262 3.14 -9.39 -10.12
CA ARG A 262 2.39 -10.15 -11.12
C ARG A 262 1.92 -11.50 -10.60
N MET A 263 2.75 -12.23 -9.85
CA MET A 263 2.34 -13.50 -9.23
C MET A 263 1.21 -13.30 -8.21
N CYS A 264 1.23 -12.20 -7.46
CA CYS A 264 0.15 -11.83 -6.55
C CYS A 264 -1.15 -11.52 -7.31
N TYR A 265 -1.09 -10.68 -8.35
CA TYR A 265 -2.24 -10.36 -9.20
C TYR A 265 -2.83 -11.59 -9.89
N ASP A 266 -1.98 -12.50 -10.37
CA ASP A 266 -2.41 -13.76 -10.98
C ASP A 266 -3.21 -14.65 -10.01
N ALA A 267 -2.88 -14.62 -8.72
CA ALA A 267 -3.49 -15.45 -7.68
C ALA A 267 -4.71 -14.80 -7.03
N ALA A 268 -4.70 -13.47 -6.86
CA ALA A 268 -5.72 -12.75 -6.13
C ALA A 268 -7.05 -12.60 -6.90
N ASP A 269 -8.16 -12.74 -6.18
CA ASP A 269 -9.51 -12.46 -6.65
C ASP A 269 -10.42 -12.24 -5.44
N PRO A 270 -10.82 -10.96 -5.14
CA PRO A 270 -10.55 -9.75 -5.93
C PRO A 270 -9.17 -9.12 -5.70
N VAL A 271 -8.78 -8.23 -6.62
CA VAL A 271 -7.73 -7.22 -6.50
C VAL A 271 -8.43 -5.87 -6.23
N ILE A 272 -8.16 -5.28 -5.09
CA ILE A 272 -8.88 -4.10 -4.59
C ILE A 272 -7.95 -2.90 -4.53
N ALA A 273 -8.23 -1.88 -5.33
CA ALA A 273 -7.61 -0.58 -5.26
C ALA A 273 -8.45 0.39 -4.41
N LEU A 274 -7.81 1.41 -3.82
CA LEU A 274 -8.51 2.44 -3.05
C LEU A 274 -9.16 3.51 -3.93
N TYR A 275 -8.60 3.78 -5.12
CA TYR A 275 -9.06 4.80 -6.07
C TYR A 275 -8.68 4.44 -7.51
N GLU A 276 -9.33 5.08 -8.47
CA GLU A 276 -9.26 4.67 -9.89
C GLU A 276 -7.85 4.74 -10.48
N ALA A 277 -7.05 5.76 -10.17
CA ALA A 277 -5.69 5.85 -10.72
C ALA A 277 -4.80 4.69 -10.25
N ASN A 278 -4.98 4.17 -9.00
CA ASN A 278 -4.30 2.96 -8.55
C ASN A 278 -4.79 1.73 -9.32
N ARG A 279 -6.10 1.57 -9.51
CA ARG A 279 -6.65 0.46 -10.30
C ARG A 279 -6.11 0.45 -11.73
N LEU A 280 -6.04 1.61 -12.38
CA LEU A 280 -5.43 1.72 -13.71
C LEU A 280 -3.95 1.35 -13.70
N ARG A 281 -3.24 1.67 -12.61
CA ARG A 281 -1.85 1.28 -12.44
C ARG A 281 -1.70 -0.22 -12.20
N GLU A 282 -2.55 -0.83 -11.36
CA GLU A 282 -2.59 -2.29 -11.17
C GLU A 282 -2.79 -3.02 -12.50
N LEU A 283 -3.69 -2.51 -13.37
CA LEU A 283 -3.89 -3.05 -14.73
C LEU A 283 -2.63 -2.93 -15.58
N ALA A 284 -1.94 -1.78 -15.54
CA ALA A 284 -0.69 -1.58 -16.27
C ALA A 284 0.44 -2.48 -15.75
N ASP A 285 0.44 -2.80 -14.45
CA ASP A 285 1.41 -3.70 -13.81
C ASP A 285 1.06 -5.18 -14.00
N GLY A 286 -0.11 -5.50 -14.60
CA GLY A 286 -0.50 -6.84 -15.03
C GLY A 286 -1.67 -7.49 -14.30
N ALA A 287 -2.42 -6.73 -13.50
CA ALA A 287 -3.67 -7.22 -12.92
C ALA A 287 -4.74 -7.44 -14.00
N GLU A 288 -5.59 -8.45 -13.82
CA GLU A 288 -6.67 -8.76 -14.75
C GLU A 288 -7.86 -7.82 -14.56
N PRO A 289 -8.38 -7.15 -15.62
CA PRO A 289 -9.49 -6.21 -15.47
C PRO A 289 -10.73 -6.81 -14.81
N ALA A 290 -10.99 -8.10 -15.06
CA ALA A 290 -12.15 -8.80 -14.50
C ALA A 290 -12.08 -8.89 -12.97
N THR A 291 -10.90 -9.08 -12.38
CA THR A 291 -10.72 -9.27 -10.93
C THR A 291 -10.51 -7.96 -10.16
N THR A 292 -10.29 -6.82 -10.84
CA THR A 292 -10.03 -5.54 -10.17
C THR A 292 -11.31 -4.80 -9.81
N CYS A 293 -11.35 -4.20 -8.62
CA CYS A 293 -12.44 -3.33 -8.18
C CYS A 293 -11.96 -2.21 -7.24
N LEU A 294 -12.90 -1.29 -6.89
CA LEU A 294 -12.62 -0.17 -6.00
C LEU A 294 -13.33 -0.36 -4.65
N ILE A 295 -12.56 -0.33 -3.58
CA ILE A 295 -13.09 -0.15 -2.22
C ILE A 295 -12.25 0.92 -1.54
N ALA A 296 -12.75 2.15 -1.57
CA ALA A 296 -12.09 3.27 -0.90
C ALA A 296 -12.12 3.10 0.62
N ASN A 297 -11.13 3.65 1.30
CA ASN A 297 -11.16 3.76 2.75
C ASN A 297 -12.31 4.67 3.18
N GLY A 298 -13.01 4.25 4.23
CA GLY A 298 -14.07 5.01 4.86
C GLY A 298 -13.63 5.63 6.18
N ILE A 299 -14.23 6.77 6.53
CA ILE A 299 -14.03 7.42 7.83
C ILE A 299 -15.27 7.31 8.71
N ASN A 300 -15.06 7.47 10.01
CA ASN A 300 -16.14 7.63 10.98
C ASN A 300 -16.67 9.07 10.91
N VAL A 301 -17.71 9.31 10.11
CA VAL A 301 -18.27 10.65 9.83
C VAL A 301 -18.90 11.35 11.04
N PRO A 302 -19.70 10.70 11.93
CA PRO A 302 -20.45 11.37 12.98
C PRO A 302 -19.64 12.32 13.89
N PRO A 303 -18.44 11.98 14.40
CA PRO A 303 -17.68 12.90 15.24
C PRO A 303 -17.29 14.20 14.53
N PHE A 304 -16.95 14.11 13.24
CA PHE A 304 -16.60 15.29 12.42
C PHE A 304 -17.84 16.10 12.03
N ALA A 305 -18.92 15.44 11.65
CA ALA A 305 -20.18 16.10 11.30
C ALA A 305 -20.74 16.92 12.47
N ALA A 306 -20.60 16.44 13.71
CA ALA A 306 -21.01 17.18 14.90
C ALA A 306 -20.27 18.53 15.04
N THR A 307 -19.05 18.65 14.51
CA THR A 307 -18.26 19.89 14.58
C THR A 307 -18.75 20.98 13.64
N ARG A 308 -19.61 20.67 12.66
CA ARG A 308 -20.18 21.66 11.73
C ARG A 308 -20.94 22.77 12.46
N ALA A 309 -21.64 22.42 13.54
CA ALA A 309 -22.37 23.39 14.37
C ALA A 309 -21.45 24.35 15.15
N LEU A 310 -20.19 24.03 15.30
CA LEU A 310 -19.18 24.86 15.98
C LEU A 310 -18.48 25.84 15.01
N ARG A 311 -18.72 25.70 13.70
CA ARG A 311 -18.09 26.57 12.70
C ARG A 311 -18.76 27.96 12.68
N PRO A 312 -17.96 29.02 12.55
CA PRO A 312 -18.51 30.35 12.36
C PRO A 312 -19.25 30.47 11.01
N SER A 313 -20.15 31.43 10.90
CA SER A 313 -20.93 31.70 9.68
C SER A 313 -20.06 32.12 8.49
N GLN A 314 -18.96 32.81 8.75
CA GLN A 314 -17.93 33.08 7.76
C GLN A 314 -16.76 32.08 7.94
N PRO A 315 -16.19 31.56 6.83
CA PRO A 315 -15.07 30.65 6.93
C PRO A 315 -13.88 31.36 7.60
N PRO A 316 -13.18 30.67 8.56
CA PRO A 316 -11.96 31.22 9.12
C PRO A 316 -10.92 31.49 8.03
N ALA A 317 -10.22 32.61 8.10
CA ALA A 317 -9.12 32.89 7.17
C ALA A 317 -7.86 32.09 7.55
N VAL A 318 -8.01 30.77 7.55
CA VAL A 318 -6.98 29.80 7.97
C VAL A 318 -6.84 28.71 6.90
N MET A 319 -5.65 28.60 6.32
CA MET A 319 -5.24 27.46 5.52
C MET A 319 -4.41 26.51 6.39
N CYS A 320 -4.77 25.23 6.45
CA CYS A 320 -4.15 24.28 7.37
C CYS A 320 -3.62 23.04 6.63
N LEU A 321 -2.31 22.82 6.73
CA LEU A 321 -1.70 21.55 6.38
C LEU A 321 -1.77 20.62 7.59
N ILE A 322 -2.38 19.44 7.41
CA ILE A 322 -2.55 18.45 8.48
C ILE A 322 -1.80 17.19 8.07
N GLY A 323 -0.75 16.86 8.84
CA GLY A 323 0.08 15.69 8.60
C GLY A 323 1.49 15.83 9.19
N ARG A 324 2.27 14.75 9.13
CA ARG A 324 3.66 14.72 9.59
C ARG A 324 4.52 15.73 8.82
N VAL A 325 5.44 16.38 9.49
CA VAL A 325 6.39 17.31 8.86
C VAL A 325 7.54 16.50 8.25
N VAL A 326 7.32 15.99 7.04
CA VAL A 326 8.27 15.11 6.32
C VAL A 326 8.38 15.54 4.85
N PRO A 327 9.50 15.23 4.16
CA PRO A 327 9.75 15.70 2.79
C PRO A 327 8.64 15.37 1.78
N ILE A 328 8.00 14.20 1.87
CA ILE A 328 6.95 13.77 0.95
C ILE A 328 5.69 14.65 1.03
N LYS A 329 5.45 15.33 2.16
CA LYS A 329 4.36 16.29 2.35
C LYS A 329 4.65 17.67 1.77
N ASP A 330 5.89 17.91 1.35
CA ASP A 330 6.39 19.18 0.79
C ASP A 330 5.90 20.41 1.55
N VAL A 331 6.14 20.38 2.86
CA VAL A 331 5.75 21.45 3.78
C VAL A 331 6.37 22.79 3.36
N LYS A 332 7.54 22.77 2.70
CA LYS A 332 8.18 23.98 2.17
C LYS A 332 7.35 24.69 1.09
N THR A 333 6.70 23.92 0.20
CA THR A 333 5.75 24.49 -0.78
C THR A 333 4.54 25.08 -0.09
N PHE A 334 3.99 24.46 0.96
CA PHE A 334 2.92 25.05 1.77
C PHE A 334 3.35 26.37 2.42
N ILE A 335 4.55 26.44 3.04
CA ILE A 335 5.08 27.67 3.67
C ILE A 335 5.18 28.80 2.66
N ARG A 336 5.69 28.54 1.45
CA ARG A 336 5.72 29.52 0.36
C ARG A 336 4.34 29.94 -0.09
N ALA A 337 3.39 29.00 -0.17
CA ALA A 337 2.00 29.30 -0.50
C ALA A 337 1.32 30.18 0.55
N VAL A 338 1.62 30.00 1.84
CA VAL A 338 1.19 30.91 2.92
C VAL A 338 1.70 32.34 2.65
N ARG A 339 2.97 32.51 2.24
CA ARG A 339 3.51 33.84 1.89
C ARG A 339 2.73 34.47 0.72
N VAL A 340 2.42 33.69 -0.33
CA VAL A 340 1.60 34.17 -1.46
C VAL A 340 0.21 34.58 -0.97
N ALA A 341 -0.42 33.73 -0.18
CA ALA A 341 -1.78 33.97 0.32
C ALA A 341 -1.87 35.16 1.24
N THR A 342 -0.92 35.36 2.17
CA THR A 342 -0.89 36.49 3.11
C THR A 342 -0.64 37.83 2.42
N ASN A 343 0.02 37.86 1.26
CA ASN A 343 0.19 39.06 0.46
C ASN A 343 -1.14 39.53 -0.19
N ARG A 344 -2.05 38.56 -0.49
CA ARG A 344 -3.35 38.82 -1.12
C ARG A 344 -4.47 39.04 -0.10
N MET A 345 -4.39 38.34 1.04
CA MET A 345 -5.36 38.36 2.12
C MET A 345 -4.64 38.62 3.45
N PRO A 346 -4.46 39.87 3.88
CA PRO A 346 -3.62 40.24 5.02
C PRO A 346 -3.99 39.59 6.37
N GLY A 347 -5.24 39.17 6.54
CA GLY A 347 -5.72 38.50 7.76
C GLY A 347 -5.59 36.96 7.75
N LEU A 348 -5.05 36.40 6.69
CA LEU A 348 -4.92 34.94 6.55
C LEU A 348 -3.76 34.38 7.42
N GLU A 349 -4.01 33.25 8.03
CA GLU A 349 -3.01 32.44 8.75
C GLU A 349 -2.78 31.11 8.07
N GLY A 350 -1.53 30.62 8.08
CA GLY A 350 -1.15 29.27 7.74
C GLY A 350 -0.92 28.43 9.01
N TRP A 351 -1.50 27.25 9.10
CA TRP A 351 -1.26 26.33 10.21
C TRP A 351 -0.68 25.04 9.71
N ILE A 352 0.32 24.52 10.44
CA ILE A 352 0.93 23.21 10.23
C ILE A 352 0.62 22.36 11.46
N ALA A 353 -0.24 21.36 11.32
CA ALA A 353 -0.71 20.51 12.40
C ALA A 353 -0.25 19.07 12.20
N GLY A 354 0.75 18.64 12.97
CA GLY A 354 1.29 17.30 12.95
C GLY A 354 2.64 17.18 13.63
N PRO A 355 3.11 15.96 13.87
CA PRO A 355 4.40 15.71 14.53
C PRO A 355 5.58 16.08 13.63
N GLU A 356 6.70 16.49 14.28
CA GLU A 356 7.93 16.97 13.66
C GLU A 356 9.14 16.07 13.96
N ASP A 357 8.93 15.00 14.73
CA ASP A 357 9.98 14.16 15.32
C ASP A 357 10.54 13.08 14.37
N GLU A 358 9.81 12.77 13.28
CA GLU A 358 10.24 11.75 12.32
C GLU A 358 11.41 12.22 11.43
N HIS A 359 11.43 13.52 11.06
CA HIS A 359 12.49 14.14 10.27
C HIS A 359 12.90 15.50 10.87
N PRO A 360 13.65 15.52 11.99
CA PRO A 360 13.96 16.75 12.71
C PRO A 360 14.72 17.79 11.89
N ASP A 361 15.63 17.34 11.02
CA ASP A 361 16.39 18.25 10.15
C ASP A 361 15.49 18.96 9.14
N TYR A 362 14.56 18.21 8.52
CA TYR A 362 13.58 18.80 7.60
C TYR A 362 12.63 19.77 8.32
N ALA A 363 12.20 19.43 9.53
CA ALA A 363 11.36 20.31 10.34
C ALA A 363 12.10 21.62 10.68
N ARG A 364 13.39 21.55 11.01
CA ARG A 364 14.25 22.73 11.23
C ARG A 364 14.32 23.58 9.96
N GLU A 365 14.62 22.99 8.81
CA GLU A 365 14.66 23.69 7.53
C GLU A 365 13.32 24.37 7.17
N CYS A 366 12.19 23.77 7.53
CA CYS A 366 10.86 24.38 7.36
C CYS A 366 10.70 25.62 8.24
N ARG A 367 11.16 25.60 9.49
CA ARG A 367 11.13 26.76 10.39
C ARG A 367 12.05 27.88 9.91
N GLU A 368 13.27 27.57 9.50
CA GLU A 368 14.21 28.51 8.91
C GLU A 368 13.64 29.19 7.64
N LEU A 369 12.96 28.40 6.79
CA LEU A 369 12.25 28.96 5.62
C LEU A 369 11.13 29.91 6.02
N ALA A 370 10.35 29.58 7.04
CA ALA A 370 9.28 30.44 7.54
C ALA A 370 9.82 31.79 8.08
N GLU A 371 10.93 31.75 8.80
CA GLU A 371 11.65 32.94 9.28
C GLU A 371 12.20 33.77 8.12
N SER A 372 12.85 33.14 7.12
CA SER A 372 13.39 33.82 5.95
C SER A 372 12.33 34.51 5.09
N LEU A 373 11.10 34.00 5.13
CA LEU A 373 9.94 34.59 4.46
C LEU A 373 9.20 35.61 5.34
N GLU A 374 9.70 35.93 6.53
CA GLU A 374 9.13 36.91 7.46
C GLU A 374 7.64 36.66 7.75
N LEU A 375 7.25 35.38 7.92
CA LEU A 375 5.84 35.03 8.16
C LEU A 375 5.39 35.33 9.60
N GLY A 376 6.30 35.29 10.58
CA GLY A 376 6.00 35.59 11.97
C GLY A 376 4.75 34.86 12.49
N ASP A 377 3.85 35.58 13.13
CA ASP A 377 2.62 35.00 13.71
C ASP A 377 1.61 34.51 12.67
N ARG A 378 1.84 34.78 11.38
CA ARG A 378 0.96 34.31 10.29
C ARG A 378 1.16 32.84 9.94
N LEU A 379 2.24 32.21 10.37
CA LEU A 379 2.46 30.78 10.24
C LEU A 379 2.67 30.15 11.61
N LYS A 380 1.86 29.12 11.92
CA LYS A 380 1.90 28.45 13.22
C LYS A 380 2.19 26.96 13.05
N PHE A 381 3.20 26.46 13.75
CA PHE A 381 3.46 25.03 13.92
C PHE A 381 2.75 24.59 15.20
N LEU A 382 1.68 23.79 15.05
CA LEU A 382 0.79 23.44 16.15
C LEU A 382 1.14 22.10 16.82
N GLY A 383 2.08 21.33 16.23
CA GLY A 383 2.32 19.96 16.67
C GLY A 383 1.10 19.06 16.46
N PHE A 384 1.04 17.95 17.18
CA PHE A 384 -0.09 17.02 17.11
C PHE A 384 -1.39 17.69 17.62
N GLN A 385 -2.46 17.57 16.83
CA GLN A 385 -3.77 18.13 17.15
C GLN A 385 -4.87 17.08 17.04
N LYS A 386 -5.90 17.18 17.87
CA LYS A 386 -7.15 16.42 17.70
C LYS A 386 -7.98 17.08 16.62
N LEU A 387 -8.23 16.39 15.52
CA LEU A 387 -8.88 16.95 14.34
C LEU A 387 -10.30 17.50 14.62
N VAL A 388 -11.06 16.85 15.50
CA VAL A 388 -12.39 17.32 15.91
C VAL A 388 -12.37 18.68 16.65
N GLU A 389 -11.23 19.04 17.27
CA GLU A 389 -11.04 20.32 17.95
C GLU A 389 -10.41 21.38 17.02
N LEU A 390 -9.66 20.93 16.01
CA LEU A 390 -8.94 21.76 15.06
C LEU A 390 -9.83 22.23 13.91
N LEU A 391 -10.54 21.30 13.23
CA LEU A 391 -11.28 21.56 11.99
C LEU A 391 -12.34 22.66 12.08
N PRO A 392 -13.05 22.89 13.21
CA PRO A 392 -13.95 24.04 13.32
C PRO A 392 -13.28 25.41 13.12
N LYS A 393 -11.98 25.51 13.39
CA LYS A 393 -11.17 26.74 13.31
C LYS A 393 -10.45 26.90 11.96
N VAL A 394 -10.58 25.92 11.07
CA VAL A 394 -9.88 25.86 9.78
C VAL A 394 -10.81 26.27 8.66
N GLY A 395 -10.34 27.16 7.78
CA GLY A 395 -11.06 27.54 6.57
C GLY A 395 -10.87 26.54 5.44
N LEU A 396 -9.62 26.11 5.21
CA LEU A 396 -9.27 25.15 4.16
C LEU A 396 -8.29 24.09 4.69
N VAL A 397 -8.53 22.83 4.35
CA VAL A 397 -7.50 21.79 4.42
C VAL A 397 -6.63 21.92 3.17
N VAL A 398 -5.31 21.96 3.36
CA VAL A 398 -4.36 22.13 2.25
C VAL A 398 -3.38 20.97 2.23
N LEU A 399 -3.20 20.36 1.06
CA LEU A 399 -2.17 19.36 0.82
C LEU A 399 -1.22 19.85 -0.28
N SER A 400 0.06 19.97 0.08
CA SER A 400 1.17 20.31 -0.83
C SER A 400 1.99 19.09 -1.22
N SER A 401 1.53 17.89 -0.89
CA SER A 401 2.27 16.63 -1.00
C SER A 401 2.77 16.34 -2.41
N ILE A 402 3.93 15.67 -2.48
CA ILE A 402 4.49 15.15 -3.74
C ILE A 402 3.86 13.79 -4.09
N SER A 403 3.40 13.05 -3.09
CA SER A 403 2.73 11.76 -3.28
C SER A 403 1.74 11.50 -2.16
N GLU A 404 0.57 11.00 -2.54
CA GLU A 404 -0.49 10.51 -1.66
C GLU A 404 -1.09 9.22 -2.26
N ALA A 405 -1.73 8.41 -1.42
CA ALA A 405 -2.64 7.38 -1.88
C ALA A 405 -4.08 7.92 -1.80
N LEU A 406 -4.75 7.69 -0.67
CA LEU A 406 -6.07 8.26 -0.36
C LEU A 406 -5.97 9.03 0.96
N PRO A 407 -5.81 10.36 0.92
CA PRO A 407 -5.58 11.17 2.11
C PRO A 407 -6.85 11.30 2.95
N LEU A 408 -6.91 10.57 4.07
CA LEU A 408 -8.08 10.56 4.97
C LEU A 408 -8.40 11.94 5.53
N VAL A 409 -7.39 12.79 5.70
CA VAL A 409 -7.58 14.16 6.21
C VAL A 409 -8.50 15.01 5.33
N LEU A 410 -8.56 14.77 4.01
CA LEU A 410 -9.53 15.42 3.14
C LEU A 410 -10.95 14.97 3.45
N LEU A 411 -11.14 13.67 3.64
CA LEU A 411 -12.44 13.10 4.00
C LEU A 411 -12.91 13.61 5.37
N GLU A 412 -11.99 13.67 6.35
CA GLU A 412 -12.24 14.21 7.68
C GLU A 412 -12.58 15.71 7.63
N GLY A 413 -11.85 16.46 6.79
CA GLY A 413 -12.15 17.86 6.48
C GLY A 413 -13.55 18.02 5.87
N TYR A 414 -13.89 17.26 4.85
CA TYR A 414 -15.23 17.29 4.23
C TYR A 414 -16.34 16.92 5.22
N ALA A 415 -16.11 15.90 6.05
CA ALA A 415 -17.05 15.52 7.08
C ALA A 415 -17.29 16.65 8.12
N ALA A 416 -16.27 17.46 8.40
CA ALA A 416 -16.37 18.65 9.23
C ALA A 416 -16.88 19.90 8.48
N GLY A 417 -17.14 19.80 7.18
CA GLY A 417 -17.57 20.92 6.34
C GLY A 417 -16.42 21.88 5.98
N VAL A 418 -15.21 21.38 5.81
CA VAL A 418 -14.03 22.17 5.38
C VAL A 418 -13.64 21.75 3.97
N PRO A 419 -13.73 22.65 2.97
CA PRO A 419 -13.22 22.40 1.62
C PRO A 419 -11.70 22.27 1.59
N ALA A 420 -11.15 21.79 0.47
CA ALA A 420 -9.72 21.55 0.37
C ALA A 420 -9.08 22.16 -0.88
N VAL A 421 -7.77 22.45 -0.77
CA VAL A 421 -6.91 22.78 -1.93
C VAL A 421 -5.73 21.83 -1.91
N THR A 422 -5.49 21.11 -3.02
CA THR A 422 -4.51 20.02 -3.04
C THR A 422 -3.63 20.06 -4.28
N THR A 423 -2.44 19.48 -4.16
CA THR A 423 -1.66 19.06 -5.34
C THR A 423 -2.33 17.88 -6.05
N ASP A 424 -2.07 17.72 -7.35
CA ASP A 424 -2.63 16.65 -8.20
C ASP A 424 -1.85 15.34 -7.99
N VAL A 425 -2.09 14.69 -6.86
CA VAL A 425 -1.41 13.45 -6.47
C VAL A 425 -2.41 12.41 -5.94
N GLY A 426 -2.15 11.15 -6.24
CA GLY A 426 -2.97 10.04 -5.75
C GLY A 426 -4.44 10.19 -6.12
N SER A 427 -5.31 10.11 -5.10
CA SER A 427 -6.76 10.29 -5.26
C SER A 427 -7.22 11.75 -5.11
N CYS A 428 -6.33 12.73 -4.94
CA CYS A 428 -6.73 14.11 -4.62
C CYS A 428 -7.73 14.67 -5.63
N ARG A 429 -7.45 14.53 -6.95
CA ARG A 429 -8.39 14.99 -7.99
C ARG A 429 -9.75 14.28 -7.89
N GLN A 430 -9.78 12.97 -7.71
CA GLN A 430 -11.02 12.22 -7.50
C GLN A 430 -11.80 12.70 -6.28
N LEU A 431 -11.11 13.03 -5.18
CA LEU A 431 -11.74 13.53 -3.95
C LEU A 431 -12.27 14.96 -4.11
N ILE A 432 -11.62 15.79 -4.94
CA ILE A 432 -12.05 17.17 -5.21
C ILE A 432 -13.19 17.20 -6.23
N ASP A 433 -13.02 16.56 -7.39
CA ASP A 433 -13.91 16.72 -8.55
C ASP A 433 -14.94 15.59 -8.69
N GLY A 434 -14.72 14.46 -8.01
CA GLY A 434 -15.57 13.27 -8.10
C GLY A 434 -15.03 12.19 -9.04
N LEU A 435 -15.74 11.07 -9.07
CA LEU A 435 -15.48 9.92 -9.95
C LEU A 435 -16.78 9.44 -10.59
N GLY A 436 -16.90 9.70 -11.88
CA GLY A 436 -18.07 9.35 -12.67
C GLY A 436 -19.25 10.32 -12.52
N PRO A 437 -20.25 10.22 -13.41
CA PRO A 437 -21.26 11.28 -13.61
C PRO A 437 -22.05 11.67 -12.35
N GLU A 438 -22.38 10.69 -11.50
CA GLU A 438 -23.19 10.94 -10.29
C GLU A 438 -22.41 11.68 -9.19
N ASP A 439 -21.09 11.40 -9.06
CA ASP A 439 -20.24 12.06 -8.07
C ASP A 439 -19.78 13.43 -8.58
N GLU A 440 -19.43 13.51 -9.87
CA GLU A 440 -19.08 14.78 -10.53
C GLU A 440 -20.23 15.79 -10.50
N ALA A 441 -21.49 15.32 -10.56
CA ALA A 441 -22.67 16.15 -10.45
C ALA A 441 -22.83 16.84 -9.07
N LEU A 442 -22.13 16.37 -8.02
CA LEU A 442 -22.08 17.03 -6.71
C LEU A 442 -21.29 18.35 -6.77
N GLY A 443 -20.49 18.55 -7.81
CA GLY A 443 -19.59 19.69 -7.96
C GLY A 443 -18.22 19.47 -7.34
N SER A 444 -17.35 20.46 -7.42
CA SER A 444 -16.00 20.42 -6.87
C SER A 444 -15.99 20.76 -5.37
N ALA A 445 -15.29 19.95 -4.57
CA ALA A 445 -15.10 20.15 -3.13
C ALA A 445 -13.90 21.05 -2.77
N GLY A 446 -13.35 21.76 -3.77
CA GLY A 446 -12.21 22.64 -3.59
C GLY A 446 -11.45 22.90 -4.88
N ALA A 447 -10.11 22.85 -4.84
CA ALA A 447 -9.28 23.08 -6.03
C ALA A 447 -8.07 22.13 -6.06
N VAL A 448 -7.60 21.80 -7.28
CA VAL A 448 -6.40 20.98 -7.52
C VAL A 448 -5.38 21.83 -8.30
N VAL A 449 -4.12 21.80 -7.85
CA VAL A 449 -3.00 22.54 -8.46
C VAL A 449 -1.83 21.61 -8.81
N GLY A 450 -0.84 22.12 -9.54
CA GLY A 450 0.38 21.37 -9.85
C GLY A 450 1.24 21.07 -8.61
N ILE A 451 2.04 20.01 -8.69
CA ILE A 451 3.04 19.66 -7.65
C ILE A 451 4.10 20.76 -7.57
N ALA A 452 4.55 21.10 -6.36
CA ALA A 452 5.57 22.11 -6.09
C ALA A 452 5.24 23.54 -6.60
N ASP A 453 3.97 23.83 -6.88
CA ASP A 453 3.48 25.15 -7.31
C ASP A 453 2.89 25.94 -6.14
N ALA A 454 3.78 26.60 -5.38
CA ALA A 454 3.38 27.40 -4.23
C ALA A 454 2.51 28.63 -4.63
N GLN A 455 2.75 29.16 -5.83
CA GLN A 455 1.99 30.32 -6.33
C GLN A 455 0.54 29.94 -6.60
N ALA A 456 0.32 28.89 -7.40
CA ALA A 456 -1.03 28.39 -7.70
C ALA A 456 -1.76 27.92 -6.43
N LEU A 457 -1.04 27.27 -5.50
CA LEU A 457 -1.61 26.80 -4.23
C LEU A 457 -2.12 27.96 -3.36
N GLY A 458 -1.31 29.02 -3.19
CA GLY A 458 -1.68 30.21 -2.43
C GLY A 458 -2.83 31.00 -3.09
N GLU A 459 -2.80 31.13 -4.43
CA GLU A 459 -3.85 31.79 -5.21
C GLU A 459 -5.18 31.05 -5.12
N ALA A 460 -5.19 29.73 -5.27
CA ALA A 460 -6.39 28.91 -5.15
C ALA A 460 -7.01 29.00 -3.74
N CYS A 461 -6.19 29.01 -2.69
CA CYS A 461 -6.66 29.19 -1.31
C CYS A 461 -7.33 30.55 -1.11
N THR A 462 -6.72 31.64 -1.58
CA THR A 462 -7.27 32.98 -1.43
C THR A 462 -8.51 33.20 -2.30
N ALA A 463 -8.55 32.63 -3.49
CA ALA A 463 -9.73 32.69 -4.36
C ALA A 463 -10.94 32.00 -3.70
N LEU A 464 -10.75 30.81 -3.14
CA LEU A 464 -11.84 30.06 -2.53
C LEU A 464 -12.30 30.69 -1.20
N LEU A 465 -11.40 31.21 -0.37
CA LEU A 465 -11.76 31.92 0.88
C LEU A 465 -12.36 33.29 0.62
N GLY A 466 -12.04 33.92 -0.51
CA GLY A 466 -12.52 35.23 -0.90
C GLY A 466 -13.88 35.25 -1.61
N ASP A 467 -14.40 34.07 -2.02
CA ASP A 467 -15.70 33.91 -2.67
C ASP A 467 -16.65 33.07 -1.79
N PRO A 468 -17.54 33.68 -1.02
CA PRO A 468 -18.46 32.97 -0.12
C PRO A 468 -19.39 31.98 -0.83
N GLU A 469 -19.78 32.25 -2.08
CA GLU A 469 -20.66 31.34 -2.83
C GLU A 469 -19.88 30.12 -3.34
N ALA A 470 -18.68 30.31 -3.88
CA ALA A 470 -17.81 29.21 -4.28
C ALA A 470 -17.43 28.36 -3.07
N TYR A 471 -17.12 28.96 -1.93
CA TYR A 471 -16.85 28.27 -0.70
C TYR A 471 -18.04 27.39 -0.24
N ALA A 472 -19.25 27.99 -0.22
CA ALA A 472 -20.45 27.24 0.18
C ALA A 472 -20.76 26.08 -0.76
N ARG A 473 -20.56 26.24 -2.07
CA ARG A 473 -20.71 25.16 -3.05
C ARG A 473 -19.67 24.06 -2.80
N ALA A 474 -18.40 24.38 -2.60
CA ALA A 474 -17.34 23.42 -2.33
C ALA A 474 -17.56 22.66 -1.01
N GLN A 475 -18.01 23.36 0.03
CA GLN A 475 -18.40 22.76 1.30
C GLN A 475 -19.53 21.74 1.13
N ALA A 476 -20.60 22.11 0.43
CA ALA A 476 -21.74 21.23 0.18
C ALA A 476 -21.35 20.00 -0.63
N ALA A 477 -20.54 20.18 -1.68
CA ALA A 477 -20.01 19.08 -2.49
C ALA A 477 -19.16 18.12 -1.66
N GLY A 478 -18.24 18.63 -0.83
CA GLY A 478 -17.39 17.82 0.03
C GLY A 478 -18.19 16.99 1.04
N ILE A 479 -19.16 17.63 1.73
CA ILE A 479 -20.06 16.95 2.68
C ILE A 479 -20.83 15.83 1.98
N ALA A 480 -21.49 16.13 0.87
CA ALA A 480 -22.30 15.16 0.14
C ALA A 480 -21.44 13.97 -0.36
N ARG A 481 -20.24 14.25 -0.88
CA ARG A 481 -19.30 13.27 -1.38
C ARG A 481 -18.85 12.30 -0.29
N VAL A 482 -18.38 12.80 0.87
CA VAL A 482 -17.91 11.95 1.95
C VAL A 482 -19.03 11.09 2.53
N GLU A 483 -20.23 11.67 2.73
CA GLU A 483 -21.39 10.94 3.27
C GLU A 483 -21.91 9.86 2.31
N ARG A 484 -21.84 10.10 1.00
CA ARG A 484 -22.35 9.18 -0.02
C ARG A 484 -21.37 8.05 -0.38
N TYR A 485 -20.03 8.28 -0.32
CA TYR A 485 -19.07 7.35 -0.89
C TYR A 485 -17.96 6.89 0.06
N TYR A 486 -17.64 7.65 1.13
CA TYR A 486 -16.44 7.43 1.92
C TYR A 486 -16.69 7.23 3.42
N THR A 487 -17.82 6.63 3.77
CA THR A 487 -18.11 6.29 5.18
C THR A 487 -17.61 4.89 5.54
N GLN A 488 -17.25 4.67 6.81
CA GLN A 488 -16.90 3.34 7.30
C GLN A 488 -17.99 2.29 7.05
N PRO A 489 -19.30 2.55 7.28
CA PRO A 489 -20.35 1.57 6.97
C PRO A 489 -20.35 1.12 5.51
N ILE A 490 -20.11 2.03 4.54
CA ILE A 490 -20.02 1.70 3.11
C ILE A 490 -18.80 0.80 2.85
N MET A 491 -17.65 1.16 3.40
CA MET A 491 -16.43 0.35 3.29
C MET A 491 -16.65 -1.05 3.87
N PHE A 492 -17.18 -1.14 5.09
CA PHE A 492 -17.44 -2.43 5.74
C PHE A 492 -18.47 -3.28 4.99
N ALA A 493 -19.53 -2.68 4.42
CA ALA A 493 -20.50 -3.41 3.62
C ALA A 493 -19.86 -4.07 2.39
N LYS A 494 -18.96 -3.36 1.71
CA LYS A 494 -18.21 -3.90 0.56
C LYS A 494 -17.23 -5.00 1.00
N TYR A 495 -16.45 -4.80 2.08
CA TYR A 495 -15.54 -5.83 2.61
C TYR A 495 -16.28 -7.04 3.16
N ARG A 496 -17.48 -6.86 3.71
CA ARG A 496 -18.34 -7.97 4.12
C ARG A 496 -18.67 -8.87 2.92
N ALA A 497 -19.12 -8.28 1.82
CA ALA A 497 -19.37 -9.03 0.58
C ALA A 497 -18.12 -9.75 0.07
N VAL A 498 -16.94 -9.11 0.17
CA VAL A 498 -15.65 -9.74 -0.19
C VAL A 498 -15.34 -10.96 0.67
N TYR A 499 -15.47 -10.84 1.99
CA TYR A 499 -15.18 -11.96 2.89
C TYR A 499 -16.21 -13.08 2.78
N GLU A 500 -17.51 -12.76 2.68
CA GLU A 500 -18.57 -13.74 2.50
C GLU A 500 -18.39 -14.55 1.22
N ASP A 501 -18.11 -13.88 0.09
CA ASP A 501 -17.81 -14.53 -1.18
C ASP A 501 -16.56 -15.44 -1.09
N ALA A 502 -15.45 -14.92 -0.54
CA ALA A 502 -14.23 -15.70 -0.41
C ALA A 502 -14.41 -16.91 0.52
N LEU A 503 -15.12 -16.75 1.65
CA LEU A 503 -15.44 -17.84 2.56
C LEU A 503 -16.37 -18.89 1.95
N ALA A 504 -17.32 -18.47 1.10
CA ALA A 504 -18.15 -19.37 0.34
C ALA A 504 -17.34 -20.17 -0.68
N ARG A 505 -16.51 -19.47 -1.47
CA ARG A 505 -15.61 -20.11 -2.46
C ARG A 505 -14.62 -21.10 -1.82
N SER A 506 -14.20 -20.84 -0.60
CA SER A 506 -13.30 -21.73 0.14
C SER A 506 -13.88 -23.13 0.43
N ARG A 507 -15.18 -23.31 0.30
CA ARG A 507 -15.91 -24.58 0.51
C ARG A 507 -16.22 -25.34 -0.77
N LEU A 508 -16.10 -24.68 -1.92
CA LEU A 508 -16.48 -25.26 -3.22
C LEU A 508 -15.34 -26.12 -3.79
N ALA A 509 -15.69 -27.27 -4.34
CA ALA A 509 -14.75 -28.09 -5.10
C ALA A 509 -14.35 -27.42 -6.43
N GLU A 510 -15.31 -26.71 -7.06
CA GLU A 510 -15.11 -25.91 -8.26
C GLU A 510 -15.56 -24.47 -7.97
N PRO A 511 -14.62 -23.53 -7.84
CA PRO A 511 -14.97 -22.12 -7.61
C PRO A 511 -15.63 -21.50 -8.85
N PRO A 512 -16.50 -20.47 -8.66
CA PRO A 512 -17.11 -19.72 -9.76
C PRO A 512 -16.03 -19.04 -10.63
N PRO A 513 -16.40 -18.57 -11.85
CA PRO A 513 -15.48 -17.82 -12.70
C PRO A 513 -14.85 -16.63 -11.96
N ARG A 514 -13.57 -16.42 -12.20
CA ARG A 514 -12.83 -15.29 -11.59
C ARG A 514 -13.48 -13.95 -11.96
N GLY A 515 -13.45 -13.01 -11.04
CA GLY A 515 -13.91 -11.64 -11.25
C GLY A 515 -15.42 -11.43 -11.13
N ALA A 516 -16.20 -12.43 -10.78
CA ALA A 516 -17.67 -12.28 -10.63
C ALA A 516 -18.01 -11.22 -9.58
N LEU A 517 -17.39 -11.27 -8.40
CA LEU A 517 -17.58 -10.30 -7.32
C LEU A 517 -17.06 -8.91 -7.71
N ALA A 518 -15.85 -8.83 -8.27
CA ALA A 518 -15.25 -7.55 -8.67
C ALA A 518 -16.14 -6.83 -9.71
N THR A 519 -16.73 -7.57 -10.64
CA THR A 519 -17.70 -7.03 -11.60
C THR A 519 -18.94 -6.48 -10.89
N ALA A 520 -19.53 -7.23 -9.96
CA ALA A 520 -20.69 -6.77 -9.19
C ALA A 520 -20.39 -5.49 -8.39
N LEU A 521 -19.22 -5.41 -7.75
CA LEU A 521 -18.81 -4.23 -6.99
C LEU A 521 -18.59 -3.00 -7.90
N ARG A 522 -18.02 -3.17 -9.11
CA ARG A 522 -17.89 -2.08 -10.09
C ARG A 522 -19.24 -1.54 -10.56
N GLU A 523 -20.23 -2.41 -10.69
CA GLU A 523 -21.59 -2.04 -11.09
C GLU A 523 -22.44 -1.50 -9.92
N GLY A 524 -21.83 -1.25 -8.76
CA GLY A 524 -22.52 -0.75 -7.57
C GLY A 524 -23.45 -1.77 -6.90
N ARG A 525 -23.41 -3.03 -7.32
CA ARG A 525 -24.20 -4.12 -6.73
C ARG A 525 -23.40 -4.74 -5.58
N ILE A 526 -23.93 -4.66 -4.37
CA ILE A 526 -23.41 -5.46 -3.24
C ILE A 526 -24.15 -6.80 -3.30
N PRO A 527 -23.47 -7.92 -3.61
CA PRO A 527 -24.14 -9.22 -3.63
C PRO A 527 -24.73 -9.51 -2.26
N ARG A 528 -26.00 -9.94 -2.22
CA ARG A 528 -26.58 -10.51 -1.00
C ARG A 528 -26.04 -11.93 -0.84
N PRO A 529 -25.80 -12.40 0.40
CA PRO A 529 -25.44 -13.79 0.63
C PRO A 529 -26.45 -14.69 -0.06
N GLN A 530 -25.97 -15.66 -0.85
CA GLN A 530 -26.85 -16.72 -1.34
C GLN A 530 -27.30 -17.49 -0.09
N GLU A 531 -28.58 -17.43 0.21
CA GLU A 531 -29.19 -18.34 1.18
C GLU A 531 -28.92 -19.75 0.65
N THR A 532 -27.99 -20.45 1.28
CA THR A 532 -27.78 -21.88 1.06
C THR A 532 -29.01 -22.59 1.59
N GLY A 533 -29.92 -23.00 0.67
CA GLY A 533 -31.06 -23.86 0.95
C GLY A 533 -30.64 -25.26 1.42
#